data_ba1cd313706b7fd6fa1333ebc4f95cfa
#
_entry.id   ba1cd313706b7fd6fa1333ebc4f95cfa
#
_cell.length_a   1.000
_cell.length_b   1.000
_cell.length_c   1.000
_cell.angle_alpha   90.00
_cell.angle_beta   90.00
_cell.angle_gamma   90.00
#
_symmetry.space_group_name_H-M   'P 1'
#
loop_
_entity.id
_entity.type
_entity.pdbx_description
1 polymer ?
#
loop_
_entity_poly.entity_id
_entity_poly.type
_entity_poly.pdbx_seq_one_letter_code
_entity_poly.pdbx_strand_id
1 'polypeptide(L)'
;MKFLILLLGLLFQINNIACKYENNLKKTDYSNLENIIENYKDQISVSVVPLENEHSPFYFNKSGVFVSASMIKLLILCELIEQVDRGNISLDYNYTYKIEDKVGGAGIIQFMEPGTIISYDNLALYMIKHSDNIATNVLIDILGKDNINQKSKELGLKSTQLNRKMMTKGTENFISSEDIEVILKGILYKTVGSEEMCDKAMYYLLENADDDGIARGLPNGTKFAHKTGSLVGIRHDGGIVFIDNKYIITVLTKDFINEDDANYLMGNISSIVYEIMTTEPQPETDTSDDPEADTSDGPKIDTSDEAGADTSDRPKIDTSDVPITGKSNYSKYSMISIILFLSLLI
;
A
#
# COMPACT_ATOMS: atom_id res chain seq x y z
N MET A 1 27.55 -16.59 31.53
CA MET A 1 28.61 -15.91 30.76
C MET A 1 28.79 -16.48 29.33
N LYS A 2 29.01 -17.79 29.13
CA LYS A 2 29.19 -18.38 27.79
C LYS A 2 27.94 -18.25 26.88
N PHE A 3 26.74 -18.38 27.45
CA PHE A 3 25.46 -18.23 26.72
C PHE A 3 25.24 -16.78 26.23
N LEU A 4 25.58 -15.77 27.03
CA LEU A 4 25.48 -14.36 26.68
C LEU A 4 26.45 -13.98 25.56
N ILE A 5 27.66 -14.54 25.56
CA ILE A 5 28.66 -14.31 24.50
C ILE A 5 28.20 -14.94 23.19
N LEU A 6 27.57 -16.12 23.24
CA LEU A 6 27.01 -16.78 22.03
C LEU A 6 25.83 -15.96 21.46
N LEU A 7 24.97 -15.43 22.32
CA LEU A 7 23.82 -14.59 21.91
C LEU A 7 24.27 -13.27 21.28
N LEU A 8 25.27 -12.60 21.89
CA LEU A 8 25.88 -11.38 21.34
C LEU A 8 26.59 -11.64 20.01
N GLY A 9 27.27 -12.80 19.86
CA GLY A 9 27.90 -13.21 18.60
C GLY A 9 26.87 -13.46 17.51
N LEU A 10 25.73 -14.08 17.84
CA LEU A 10 24.63 -14.31 16.91
C LEU A 10 23.97 -13.00 16.48
N LEU A 11 23.69 -12.08 17.43
CA LEU A 11 23.16 -10.74 17.14
C LEU A 11 24.09 -9.93 16.26
N PHE A 12 25.42 -10.03 16.48
CA PHE A 12 26.41 -9.35 15.63
C PHE A 12 26.46 -9.93 14.22
N GLN A 13 26.34 -11.26 14.07
CA GLN A 13 26.25 -11.90 12.75
C GLN A 13 24.96 -11.54 12.03
N ILE A 14 23.82 -11.50 12.73
CA ILE A 14 22.51 -11.07 12.18
C ILE A 14 22.60 -9.61 11.71
N ASN A 15 23.15 -8.71 12.52
CA ASN A 15 23.34 -7.31 12.14
C ASN A 15 24.29 -7.16 10.93
N ASN A 16 25.36 -7.94 10.84
CA ASN A 16 26.26 -7.91 9.69
C ASN A 16 25.60 -8.46 8.42
N ILE A 17 24.74 -9.49 8.55
CA ILE A 17 23.95 -10.01 7.43
C ILE A 17 22.92 -8.98 7.00
N ALA A 18 22.21 -8.35 7.93
CA ALA A 18 21.24 -7.29 7.65
C ALA A 18 21.90 -6.08 6.97
N CYS A 19 23.02 -5.61 7.49
CA CYS A 19 23.80 -4.51 6.91
C CYS A 19 24.36 -4.86 5.50
N LYS A 20 24.79 -6.10 5.30
CA LYS A 20 25.23 -6.58 3.98
C LYS A 20 24.06 -6.74 2.99
N TYR A 21 22.86 -6.99 3.51
CA TYR A 21 21.62 -7.07 2.72
C TYR A 21 21.14 -5.68 2.31
N GLU A 22 21.16 -4.70 3.23
CA GLU A 22 20.82 -3.30 2.93
C GLU A 22 21.79 -2.67 1.92
N ASN A 23 23.08 -3.01 1.97
CA ASN A 23 24.11 -2.52 1.03
C ASN A 23 24.03 -3.18 -0.37
N ASN A 24 23.21 -4.22 -0.55
CA ASN A 24 23.01 -4.88 -1.85
C ASN A 24 21.66 -4.52 -2.50
N LEU A 25 20.82 -3.71 -1.85
CA LEU A 25 19.62 -3.17 -2.49
C LEU A 25 20.08 -2.18 -3.56
N LYS A 26 19.84 -2.51 -4.82
CA LYS A 26 20.04 -1.58 -5.93
C LYS A 26 19.19 -0.34 -5.65
N LYS A 27 19.81 0.84 -5.70
CA LYS A 27 19.09 2.10 -5.50
C LYS A 27 18.10 2.29 -6.66
N THR A 28 16.80 2.26 -6.34
CA THR A 28 15.75 2.51 -7.32
C THR A 28 15.67 4.02 -7.60
N ASP A 29 15.58 4.40 -8.86
CA ASP A 29 15.40 5.80 -9.25
C ASP A 29 13.92 6.20 -9.16
N TYR A 30 13.62 7.07 -8.22
CA TYR A 30 12.27 7.64 -8.01
C TYR A 30 12.17 9.12 -8.41
N SER A 31 13.16 9.68 -9.13
CA SER A 31 13.21 11.12 -9.46
C SER A 31 11.96 11.62 -10.19
N ASN A 32 11.39 10.82 -11.09
CA ASN A 32 10.13 11.19 -11.77
C ASN A 32 8.96 11.25 -10.79
N LEU A 33 8.91 10.36 -9.81
CA LEU A 33 7.90 10.35 -8.76
C LEU A 33 8.08 11.55 -7.82
N GLU A 34 9.30 11.85 -7.40
CA GLU A 34 9.65 12.99 -6.55
C GLU A 34 9.25 14.31 -7.20
N ASN A 35 9.49 14.49 -8.51
CA ASN A 35 9.13 15.70 -9.26
C ASN A 35 7.61 15.95 -9.26
N ILE A 36 6.79 14.90 -9.35
CA ILE A 36 5.32 15.06 -9.28
C ILE A 36 4.89 15.40 -7.87
N ILE A 37 5.44 14.69 -6.87
CA ILE A 37 5.09 14.83 -5.45
C ILE A 37 5.40 16.25 -4.93
N GLU A 38 6.51 16.86 -5.35
CA GLU A 38 6.92 18.18 -4.86
C GLU A 38 5.85 19.26 -5.06
N ASN A 39 5.05 19.16 -6.13
CA ASN A 39 3.94 20.09 -6.39
C ASN A 39 2.78 19.95 -5.38
N TYR A 40 2.72 18.85 -4.63
CA TYR A 40 1.64 18.51 -3.71
C TYR A 40 2.14 18.18 -2.30
N LYS A 41 3.38 18.56 -1.95
CA LYS A 41 4.08 18.14 -0.72
C LYS A 41 3.31 18.38 0.57
N ASP A 42 2.50 19.42 0.65
CA ASP A 42 1.72 19.74 1.85
C ASP A 42 0.37 18.99 1.91
N GLN A 43 -0.01 18.34 0.82
CA GLN A 43 -1.33 17.74 0.62
C GLN A 43 -1.33 16.22 0.58
N ILE A 44 -0.15 15.56 0.47
CA ILE A 44 -0.10 14.11 0.23
C ILE A 44 0.85 13.36 1.17
N SER A 45 0.62 12.07 1.24
CA SER A 45 1.56 11.07 1.74
C SER A 45 1.63 9.94 0.72
N VAL A 46 2.82 9.49 0.39
CA VAL A 46 3.06 8.39 -0.55
C VAL A 46 3.99 7.36 0.09
N SER A 47 3.60 6.10 0.02
CA SER A 47 4.43 4.96 0.42
C SER A 47 4.41 3.92 -0.69
N VAL A 48 5.60 3.53 -1.16
CA VAL A 48 5.80 2.44 -2.12
C VAL A 48 6.76 1.45 -1.50
N VAL A 49 6.31 0.22 -1.31
CA VAL A 49 7.07 -0.81 -0.59
C VAL A 49 7.15 -2.06 -1.43
N PRO A 50 8.26 -2.29 -2.13
CA PRO A 50 8.52 -3.54 -2.81
C PRO A 50 8.48 -4.71 -1.82
N LEU A 51 7.88 -5.82 -2.24
CA LEU A 51 7.75 -7.03 -1.41
C LEU A 51 8.80 -8.09 -1.79
N GLU A 52 9.45 -7.88 -2.91
CA GLU A 52 10.62 -8.62 -3.39
C GLU A 52 11.86 -7.72 -3.26
N ASN A 53 13.06 -8.31 -3.22
CA ASN A 53 14.29 -7.58 -2.84
C ASN A 53 15.00 -6.88 -4.02
N GLU A 54 14.30 -6.53 -5.07
CA GLU A 54 14.92 -5.94 -6.27
C GLU A 54 14.94 -4.41 -6.26
N HIS A 55 13.97 -3.80 -5.58
CA HIS A 55 13.80 -2.34 -5.49
C HIS A 55 13.89 -1.84 -4.06
N SER A 56 14.39 -0.62 -3.89
CA SER A 56 14.33 0.06 -2.59
C SER A 56 12.94 0.67 -2.35
N PRO A 57 12.45 0.76 -1.10
CA PRO A 57 11.19 1.42 -0.81
C PRO A 57 11.29 2.94 -1.00
N PHE A 58 10.16 3.55 -1.33
CA PHE A 58 9.99 5.00 -1.39
C PHE A 58 8.98 5.48 -0.36
N TYR A 59 9.32 6.56 0.35
CA TYR A 59 8.45 7.15 1.35
C TYR A 59 8.46 8.67 1.25
N PHE A 60 7.26 9.25 1.16
CA PHE A 60 7.05 10.66 1.32
C PHE A 60 5.99 10.91 2.38
N ASN A 61 6.33 11.63 3.47
CA ASN A 61 5.43 11.96 4.58
C ASN A 61 4.70 10.73 5.18
N LYS A 62 5.39 9.57 5.27
CA LYS A 62 4.76 8.28 5.64
C LYS A 62 4.10 8.28 7.02
N SER A 63 4.64 9.04 7.97
CA SER A 63 4.11 9.16 9.34
C SER A 63 3.13 10.32 9.48
N GLY A 64 2.81 11.04 8.41
CA GLY A 64 1.82 12.09 8.38
C GLY A 64 0.44 11.57 8.76
N VAL A 65 -0.23 12.28 9.68
CA VAL A 65 -1.57 11.91 10.15
C VAL A 65 -2.62 12.54 9.26
N PHE A 66 -3.47 11.69 8.68
CA PHE A 66 -4.59 12.10 7.82
C PHE A 66 -5.93 11.70 8.44
N VAL A 67 -6.97 12.46 8.13
CA VAL A 67 -8.35 12.01 8.39
C VAL A 67 -8.59 10.77 7.54
N SER A 68 -8.92 9.66 8.19
CA SER A 68 -8.86 8.35 7.54
C SER A 68 -9.88 8.12 6.42
N ALA A 69 -10.96 8.89 6.40
CA ALA A 69 -12.13 8.53 5.60
C ALA A 69 -12.47 7.02 5.79
N SER A 70 -12.70 6.29 4.70
CA SER A 70 -13.00 4.85 4.76
C SER A 70 -11.78 3.94 4.91
N MET A 71 -10.54 4.47 4.95
CA MET A 71 -9.35 3.64 5.19
C MET A 71 -9.34 3.02 6.60
N ILE A 72 -10.04 3.62 7.57
CA ILE A 72 -10.20 3.05 8.93
C ILE A 72 -10.81 1.63 8.91
N LYS A 73 -11.52 1.26 7.86
CA LYS A 73 -12.13 -0.06 7.66
C LYS A 73 -11.10 -1.19 7.59
N LEU A 74 -9.85 -0.85 7.24
CA LEU A 74 -8.74 -1.80 7.30
C LEU A 74 -8.43 -2.24 8.75
N LEU A 75 -8.45 -1.31 9.70
CA LEU A 75 -8.28 -1.64 11.12
C LEU A 75 -9.46 -2.45 11.65
N ILE A 76 -10.69 -2.10 11.27
CA ILE A 76 -11.91 -2.83 11.66
C ILE A 76 -11.85 -4.27 11.12
N LEU A 77 -11.34 -4.46 9.90
CA LEU A 77 -11.13 -5.79 9.31
C LEU A 77 -10.13 -6.62 10.11
N CYS A 78 -9.03 -6.02 10.61
CA CYS A 78 -8.05 -6.71 11.45
C CYS A 78 -8.67 -7.18 12.77
N GLU A 79 -9.51 -6.37 13.40
CA GLU A 79 -10.21 -6.78 14.61
C GLU A 79 -11.25 -7.87 14.34
N LEU A 80 -11.95 -7.81 13.20
CA LEU A 80 -12.86 -8.88 12.80
C LEU A 80 -12.12 -10.22 12.66
N ILE A 81 -10.96 -10.23 12.00
CA ILE A 81 -10.08 -11.41 11.88
C ILE A 81 -9.80 -11.99 13.26
N GLU A 82 -9.33 -11.15 14.18
CA GLU A 82 -9.00 -11.54 15.56
C GLU A 82 -10.18 -12.18 16.29
N GLN A 83 -11.36 -11.56 16.22
CA GLN A 83 -12.55 -12.06 16.93
C GLN A 83 -13.07 -13.38 16.37
N VAL A 84 -12.95 -13.59 15.05
CA VAL A 84 -13.28 -14.87 14.41
C VAL A 84 -12.27 -15.94 14.82
N ASP A 85 -10.98 -15.66 14.77
CA ASP A 85 -9.92 -16.62 15.12
C ASP A 85 -9.98 -17.04 16.59
N ARG A 86 -10.41 -16.13 17.47
CA ARG A 86 -10.68 -16.45 18.90
C ARG A 86 -11.97 -17.23 19.13
N GLY A 87 -12.79 -17.42 18.09
CA GLY A 87 -14.10 -18.08 18.19
C GLY A 87 -15.15 -17.26 18.93
N ASN A 88 -14.93 -15.94 19.13
CA ASN A 88 -15.89 -15.06 19.76
C ASN A 88 -17.09 -14.77 18.88
N ILE A 89 -16.89 -14.73 17.56
CA ILE A 89 -17.90 -14.54 16.53
C ILE A 89 -17.66 -15.51 15.37
N SER A 90 -18.70 -15.75 14.55
CA SER A 90 -18.62 -16.50 13.31
C SER A 90 -19.06 -15.64 12.14
N LEU A 91 -18.43 -15.76 10.99
CA LEU A 91 -18.84 -15.12 9.75
C LEU A 91 -20.22 -15.61 9.27
N ASP A 92 -20.66 -16.80 9.72
CA ASP A 92 -21.99 -17.38 9.42
C ASP A 92 -23.10 -16.76 10.28
N TYR A 93 -22.77 -15.98 11.32
CA TYR A 93 -23.79 -15.27 12.09
C TYR A 93 -24.50 -14.25 11.22
N ASN A 94 -25.77 -14.01 11.54
CA ASN A 94 -26.62 -13.14 10.78
C ASN A 94 -26.98 -11.89 11.56
N TYR A 95 -27.03 -10.78 10.87
CA TYR A 95 -27.56 -9.52 11.33
C TYR A 95 -28.85 -9.20 10.58
N THR A 96 -29.88 -8.75 11.26
CA THR A 96 -31.10 -8.24 10.64
C THR A 96 -31.01 -6.72 10.54
N TYR A 97 -30.93 -6.20 9.31
CA TYR A 97 -30.88 -4.77 9.04
C TYR A 97 -32.10 -4.05 9.59
N LYS A 98 -31.88 -2.98 10.35
CA LYS A 98 -32.93 -2.17 10.98
C LYS A 98 -32.94 -0.77 10.36
N ILE A 99 -34.10 -0.11 10.37
CA ILE A 99 -34.20 1.25 9.83
C ILE A 99 -33.31 2.25 10.60
N GLU A 100 -33.07 2.00 11.90
CA GLU A 100 -32.25 2.81 12.78
C GLU A 100 -30.75 2.76 12.40
N ASP A 101 -30.31 1.71 11.68
CA ASP A 101 -28.93 1.57 11.21
C ASP A 101 -28.65 2.47 10.01
N LYS A 102 -29.71 3.02 9.39
CA LYS A 102 -29.58 3.75 8.13
C LYS A 102 -28.74 5.01 8.31
N VAL A 103 -27.61 5.03 7.60
CA VAL A 103 -26.76 6.21 7.43
C VAL A 103 -26.47 6.42 5.95
N GLY A 104 -26.16 7.66 5.58
CA GLY A 104 -25.86 8.01 4.19
C GLY A 104 -24.42 7.70 3.78
N GLY A 105 -24.07 8.22 2.61
CA GLY A 105 -22.74 8.06 2.00
C GLY A 105 -22.62 6.74 1.23
N ALA A 106 -21.42 6.12 1.27
CA ALA A 106 -21.14 4.93 0.51
C ALA A 106 -21.84 3.67 1.04
N GLY A 107 -22.13 2.73 0.14
CA GLY A 107 -22.66 1.42 0.46
C GLY A 107 -23.98 1.08 -0.20
N ILE A 108 -24.32 -0.20 -0.19
CA ILE A 108 -25.50 -0.76 -0.84
C ILE A 108 -26.64 -1.09 0.14
N ILE A 109 -26.33 -1.30 1.42
CA ILE A 109 -27.34 -1.69 2.43
C ILE A 109 -28.39 -0.59 2.60
N GLN A 110 -28.06 0.69 2.43
CA GLN A 110 -29.01 1.80 2.51
C GLN A 110 -30.18 1.71 1.52
N PHE A 111 -30.07 0.88 0.48
CA PHE A 111 -31.10 0.63 -0.53
C PHE A 111 -31.85 -0.68 -0.30
N MET A 112 -31.49 -1.45 0.73
CA MET A 112 -32.17 -2.69 1.11
C MET A 112 -33.38 -2.36 2.01
N GLU A 113 -34.37 -3.27 2.05
CA GLU A 113 -35.50 -3.15 2.94
C GLU A 113 -35.11 -3.51 4.37
N PRO A 114 -35.61 -2.75 5.39
CA PRO A 114 -35.47 -3.17 6.79
C PRO A 114 -36.05 -4.58 7.00
N GLY A 115 -35.37 -5.39 7.80
CA GLY A 115 -35.67 -6.81 7.96
C GLY A 115 -34.80 -7.73 7.08
N THR A 116 -34.03 -7.18 6.13
CA THR A 116 -33.09 -7.97 5.35
C THR A 116 -32.06 -8.63 6.27
N ILE A 117 -31.85 -9.94 6.08
CA ILE A 117 -30.87 -10.73 6.83
C ILE A 117 -29.55 -10.71 6.07
N ILE A 118 -28.47 -10.30 6.73
CA ILE A 118 -27.13 -10.16 6.15
C ILE A 118 -26.16 -10.93 7.04
N SER A 119 -25.39 -11.89 6.48
CA SER A 119 -24.34 -12.58 7.23
C SER A 119 -23.20 -11.62 7.61
N TYR A 120 -22.45 -11.95 8.66
CA TYR A 120 -21.26 -11.17 9.05
C TYR A 120 -20.19 -11.21 7.95
N ASP A 121 -20.11 -12.31 7.19
CA ASP A 121 -19.28 -12.42 5.98
C ASP A 121 -19.66 -11.34 4.96
N ASN A 122 -20.93 -11.19 4.66
CA ASN A 122 -21.43 -10.16 3.73
C ASN A 122 -21.27 -8.75 4.30
N LEU A 123 -21.43 -8.54 5.62
CA LEU A 123 -21.13 -7.24 6.22
C LEU A 123 -19.66 -6.86 6.00
N ALA A 124 -18.73 -7.80 6.22
CA ALA A 124 -17.31 -7.58 6.00
C ALA A 124 -16.99 -7.31 4.51
N LEU A 125 -17.55 -8.11 3.62
CA LEU A 125 -17.42 -7.92 2.17
C LEU A 125 -17.96 -6.55 1.74
N TYR A 126 -19.15 -6.15 2.17
CA TYR A 126 -19.75 -4.86 1.78
C TYR A 126 -18.97 -3.69 2.38
N MET A 127 -18.47 -3.82 3.61
CA MET A 127 -17.60 -2.82 4.24
C MET A 127 -16.37 -2.53 3.38
N ILE A 128 -15.76 -3.53 2.77
CA ILE A 128 -14.54 -3.38 1.96
C ILE A 128 -14.90 -3.08 0.50
N LYS A 129 -15.71 -3.93 -0.14
CA LYS A 129 -16.04 -3.86 -1.57
C LYS A 129 -16.76 -2.56 -1.96
N HIS A 130 -17.81 -2.23 -1.23
CA HIS A 130 -18.67 -1.07 -1.50
C HIS A 130 -18.43 0.09 -0.52
N SER A 131 -17.40 -0.05 0.32
CA SER A 131 -17.17 0.93 1.39
C SER A 131 -18.40 1.21 2.23
N ASP A 132 -19.27 0.21 2.46
CA ASP A 132 -20.60 0.36 3.06
C ASP A 132 -20.53 0.88 4.50
N ASN A 133 -21.12 2.04 4.74
CA ASN A 133 -21.09 2.71 6.04
C ASN A 133 -22.01 2.04 7.07
N ILE A 134 -23.12 1.43 6.63
CA ILE A 134 -24.04 0.70 7.52
C ILE A 134 -23.37 -0.59 7.98
N ALA A 135 -22.80 -1.38 7.04
CA ALA A 135 -22.02 -2.56 7.38
C ALA A 135 -20.89 -2.24 8.37
N THR A 136 -20.18 -1.13 8.12
CA THR A 136 -19.10 -0.66 8.99
C THR A 136 -19.60 -0.38 10.40
N ASN A 137 -20.67 0.38 10.52
CA ASN A 137 -21.23 0.78 11.83
C ASN A 137 -21.76 -0.42 12.62
N VAL A 138 -22.40 -1.37 11.95
CA VAL A 138 -22.86 -2.63 12.54
C VAL A 138 -21.67 -3.44 13.04
N LEU A 139 -20.60 -3.57 12.24
CA LEU A 139 -19.39 -4.27 12.67
C LEU A 139 -18.69 -3.56 13.83
N ILE A 140 -18.65 -2.22 13.87
CA ILE A 140 -18.13 -1.48 15.02
C ILE A 140 -18.92 -1.80 16.30
N ASP A 141 -20.25 -1.94 16.22
CA ASP A 141 -21.08 -2.30 17.37
C ASP A 141 -20.83 -3.74 17.84
N ILE A 142 -20.65 -4.66 16.89
CA ILE A 142 -20.39 -6.08 17.18
C ILE A 142 -19.01 -6.26 17.82
N LEU A 143 -17.98 -5.64 17.25
CA LEU A 143 -16.57 -5.79 17.65
C LEU A 143 -16.24 -4.96 18.89
N GLY A 144 -16.89 -3.82 19.06
CA GLY A 144 -16.59 -2.84 20.09
C GLY A 144 -15.45 -1.89 19.71
N LYS A 145 -15.69 -0.58 19.80
CA LYS A 145 -14.70 0.45 19.46
C LYS A 145 -13.39 0.31 20.25
N ASP A 146 -13.48 -0.07 21.52
CA ASP A 146 -12.31 -0.19 22.38
C ASP A 146 -11.42 -1.38 21.95
N ASN A 147 -12.02 -2.49 21.52
CA ASN A 147 -11.28 -3.64 20.98
C ASN A 147 -10.60 -3.26 19.66
N ILE A 148 -11.30 -2.57 18.76
CA ILE A 148 -10.71 -2.08 17.49
C ILE A 148 -9.50 -1.17 17.77
N ASN A 149 -9.58 -0.25 18.72
CA ASN A 149 -8.45 0.60 19.09
C ASN A 149 -7.36 -0.15 19.86
N GLN A 150 -7.71 -1.19 20.59
CA GLN A 150 -6.72 -2.07 21.21
C GLN A 150 -5.94 -2.85 20.15
N LYS A 151 -6.62 -3.35 19.10
CA LYS A 151 -5.97 -3.98 17.95
C LYS A 151 -4.97 -3.05 17.25
N SER A 152 -5.31 -1.76 17.12
CA SER A 152 -4.37 -0.75 16.60
C SER A 152 -3.05 -0.71 17.39
N LYS A 153 -3.13 -0.75 18.72
CA LYS A 153 -1.95 -0.76 19.61
C LYS A 153 -1.16 -2.06 19.50
N GLU A 154 -1.84 -3.19 19.43
CA GLU A 154 -1.22 -4.52 19.30
C GLU A 154 -0.45 -4.67 17.98
N LEU A 155 -0.97 -4.09 16.90
CA LEU A 155 -0.30 -4.01 15.60
C LEU A 155 0.84 -2.96 15.56
N GLY A 156 1.02 -2.17 16.64
CA GLY A 156 2.02 -1.10 16.71
C GLY A 156 1.72 0.09 15.80
N LEU A 157 0.44 0.30 15.43
CA LEU A 157 0.03 1.44 14.63
C LEU A 157 0.17 2.74 15.44
N LYS A 158 0.75 3.76 14.82
CA LYS A 158 1.14 4.99 15.53
C LYS A 158 0.07 6.09 15.44
N SER A 159 -0.66 6.10 14.34
CA SER A 159 -1.57 7.20 13.98
C SER A 159 -3.01 6.74 13.79
N THR A 160 -3.23 5.43 13.61
CA THR A 160 -4.55 4.88 13.28
C THR A 160 -5.41 4.76 14.52
N GLN A 161 -6.54 5.49 14.51
CA GLN A 161 -7.49 5.52 15.63
C GLN A 161 -8.92 5.66 15.16
N LEU A 162 -9.80 4.79 15.67
CA LEU A 162 -11.25 4.87 15.48
C LEU A 162 -11.85 5.74 16.60
N ASN A 163 -12.27 6.96 16.28
CA ASN A 163 -12.87 7.89 17.25
C ASN A 163 -14.40 7.89 17.18
N ARG A 164 -14.97 7.74 15.98
CA ARG A 164 -16.41 7.78 15.73
C ARG A 164 -16.84 6.75 14.68
N LYS A 165 -18.12 6.39 14.71
CA LYS A 165 -18.79 5.66 13.63
C LYS A 165 -18.82 6.48 12.34
N MET A 166 -19.07 5.80 11.22
CA MET A 166 -19.22 6.44 9.92
C MET A 166 -20.44 7.34 9.90
N MET A 167 -20.30 8.52 9.31
CA MET A 167 -21.36 9.53 9.15
C MET A 167 -21.96 10.07 10.46
N THR A 168 -21.28 9.88 11.60
CA THR A 168 -21.69 10.47 12.89
C THR A 168 -20.85 11.70 13.22
N LYS A 169 -21.33 12.55 14.11
CA LYS A 169 -20.58 13.70 14.64
C LYS A 169 -19.54 13.24 15.66
N GLY A 170 -18.44 13.94 15.75
CA GLY A 170 -17.35 13.69 16.73
C GLY A 170 -15.99 13.96 16.15
N THR A 171 -14.94 13.63 16.91
CA THR A 171 -13.56 13.67 16.44
C THR A 171 -13.39 12.73 15.24
N GLU A 172 -12.64 13.15 14.23
CA GLU A 172 -12.37 12.35 13.05
C GLU A 172 -11.58 11.07 13.38
N ASN A 173 -11.71 10.07 12.53
CA ASN A 173 -10.86 8.90 12.53
C ASN A 173 -9.55 9.24 11.80
N PHE A 174 -8.43 8.70 12.24
CA PHE A 174 -7.11 9.03 11.71
C PHE A 174 -6.38 7.79 11.19
N ILE A 175 -5.44 8.01 10.28
CA ILE A 175 -4.56 6.99 9.70
C ILE A 175 -3.27 7.63 9.15
N SER A 176 -2.25 6.81 8.91
CA SER A 176 -1.04 7.17 8.16
C SER A 176 -0.73 6.11 7.10
N SER A 177 0.07 6.44 6.08
CA SER A 177 0.49 5.46 5.08
C SER A 177 1.43 4.40 5.67
N GLU A 178 2.21 4.74 6.70
CA GLU A 178 3.03 3.79 7.47
C GLU A 178 2.16 2.73 8.16
N ASP A 179 1.04 3.13 8.76
CA ASP A 179 0.13 2.20 9.43
C ASP A 179 -0.63 1.31 8.43
N ILE A 180 -1.00 1.83 7.26
CA ILE A 180 -1.61 1.03 6.18
C ILE A 180 -0.63 -0.04 5.70
N GLU A 181 0.66 0.30 5.53
CA GLU A 181 1.69 -0.67 5.19
C GLU A 181 1.74 -1.82 6.19
N VAL A 182 1.72 -1.52 7.50
CA VAL A 182 1.72 -2.55 8.56
C VAL A 182 0.51 -3.47 8.43
N ILE A 183 -0.69 -2.90 8.24
CA ILE A 183 -1.93 -3.69 8.09
C ILE A 183 -1.86 -4.59 6.85
N LEU A 184 -1.52 -4.02 5.69
CA LEU A 184 -1.48 -4.78 4.43
C LEU A 184 -0.41 -5.88 4.44
N LYS A 185 0.78 -5.60 4.99
CA LYS A 185 1.80 -6.64 5.22
C LYS A 185 1.30 -7.71 6.18
N GLY A 186 0.60 -7.32 7.25
CA GLY A 186 0.04 -8.24 8.21
C GLY A 186 -0.97 -9.21 7.58
N ILE A 187 -1.83 -8.74 6.70
CA ILE A 187 -2.79 -9.57 5.95
C ILE A 187 -2.03 -10.47 4.94
N LEU A 188 -1.10 -9.91 4.18
CA LEU A 188 -0.35 -10.64 3.16
C LEU A 188 0.50 -11.77 3.75
N TYR A 189 1.24 -11.48 4.82
CA TYR A 189 2.14 -12.43 5.47
C TYR A 189 1.46 -13.22 6.59
N LYS A 190 0.13 -13.06 6.76
CA LYS A 190 -0.69 -13.82 7.72
C LYS A 190 -0.24 -13.68 9.17
N THR A 191 0.18 -12.44 9.53
CA THR A 191 0.63 -12.12 10.90
C THR A 191 -0.44 -11.44 11.75
N VAL A 192 -1.59 -11.04 11.14
CA VAL A 192 -2.71 -10.41 11.85
C VAL A 192 -3.79 -11.41 12.29
N GLY A 193 -3.69 -12.67 11.87
CA GLY A 193 -4.62 -13.73 12.19
C GLY A 193 -4.28 -15.04 11.47
N SER A 194 -5.21 -16.01 11.50
CA SER A 194 -5.06 -17.29 10.83
C SER A 194 -4.90 -17.13 9.30
N GLU A 195 -4.33 -18.16 8.67
CA GLU A 195 -4.20 -18.21 7.21
C GLU A 195 -5.55 -18.05 6.51
N GLU A 196 -6.57 -18.79 6.98
CA GLU A 196 -7.93 -18.74 6.43
C GLU A 196 -8.51 -17.33 6.48
N MET A 197 -8.42 -16.64 7.63
CA MET A 197 -9.00 -15.32 7.81
C MET A 197 -8.23 -14.24 7.05
N CYS A 198 -6.91 -14.36 6.95
CA CYS A 198 -6.09 -13.44 6.15
C CYS A 198 -6.37 -13.62 4.64
N ASP A 199 -6.53 -14.86 4.16
CA ASP A 199 -6.92 -15.14 2.77
C ASP A 199 -8.34 -14.59 2.47
N LYS A 200 -9.24 -14.69 3.43
CA LYS A 200 -10.58 -14.11 3.35
C LYS A 200 -10.54 -12.57 3.27
N ALA A 201 -9.72 -11.92 4.11
CA ALA A 201 -9.51 -10.49 4.06
C ALA A 201 -8.89 -10.05 2.72
N MET A 202 -7.92 -10.80 2.20
CA MET A 202 -7.32 -10.57 0.89
C MET A 202 -8.37 -10.65 -0.23
N TYR A 203 -9.26 -11.65 -0.16
CA TYR A 203 -10.38 -11.76 -1.08
C TYR A 203 -11.27 -10.52 -1.04
N TYR A 204 -11.66 -10.01 0.14
CA TYR A 204 -12.47 -8.79 0.24
C TYR A 204 -11.77 -7.57 -0.39
N LEU A 205 -10.45 -7.44 -0.20
CA LEU A 205 -9.65 -6.35 -0.77
C LEU A 205 -9.55 -6.43 -2.30
N LEU A 206 -9.46 -7.66 -2.85
CA LEU A 206 -9.47 -7.89 -4.30
C LEU A 206 -10.83 -7.59 -4.94
N GLU A 207 -11.91 -7.67 -4.17
CA GLU A 207 -13.27 -7.39 -4.61
C GLU A 207 -13.64 -5.90 -4.52
N ASN A 208 -12.71 -4.99 -4.17
CA ASN A 208 -13.00 -3.56 -4.14
C ASN A 208 -13.58 -3.10 -5.49
N ALA A 209 -14.71 -2.39 -5.45
CA ALA A 209 -15.46 -1.98 -6.62
C ALA A 209 -15.12 -0.54 -7.08
N ASP A 210 -14.16 0.12 -6.44
CA ASP A 210 -13.75 1.49 -6.73
C ASP A 210 -12.45 1.48 -7.54
N ASP A 211 -12.56 1.57 -8.87
CA ASP A 211 -11.44 1.51 -9.81
C ASP A 211 -10.79 2.89 -10.08
N ASP A 212 -11.23 3.94 -9.41
CA ASP A 212 -10.57 5.24 -9.46
C ASP A 212 -9.34 5.31 -8.54
N GLY A 213 -8.53 6.34 -8.68
CA GLY A 213 -7.33 6.50 -7.86
C GLY A 213 -6.14 5.68 -8.38
N ILE A 214 -5.52 4.86 -7.54
CA ILE A 214 -4.34 4.04 -7.89
C ILE A 214 -4.68 3.04 -9.01
N ALA A 215 -5.83 2.38 -8.94
CA ALA A 215 -6.27 1.41 -9.95
C ALA A 215 -6.27 1.99 -11.37
N ARG A 216 -6.60 3.28 -11.52
CA ARG A 216 -6.63 4.01 -12.79
C ARG A 216 -5.28 4.06 -13.52
N GLY A 217 -4.17 4.02 -12.79
CA GLY A 217 -2.82 4.03 -13.34
C GLY A 217 -2.24 2.64 -13.62
N LEU A 218 -2.95 1.58 -13.26
CA LEU A 218 -2.51 0.20 -13.48
C LEU A 218 -2.99 -0.30 -14.86
N PRO A 219 -2.22 -1.14 -15.56
CA PRO A 219 -2.68 -1.81 -16.77
C PRO A 219 -3.93 -2.66 -16.51
N ASN A 220 -4.81 -2.73 -17.50
CA ASN A 220 -6.03 -3.52 -17.42
C ASN A 220 -5.72 -4.98 -17.05
N GLY A 221 -6.46 -5.51 -16.08
CA GLY A 221 -6.31 -6.89 -15.59
C GLY A 221 -5.24 -7.07 -14.52
N THR A 222 -4.53 -6.01 -14.12
CA THR A 222 -3.64 -6.07 -12.95
C THR A 222 -4.46 -6.33 -11.70
N LYS A 223 -4.10 -7.38 -10.94
CA LYS A 223 -4.76 -7.64 -9.65
C LYS A 223 -4.28 -6.64 -8.62
N PHE A 224 -5.23 -5.95 -8.00
CA PHE A 224 -4.98 -4.95 -6.98
C PHE A 224 -5.92 -5.19 -5.79
N ALA A 225 -5.37 -5.65 -4.67
CA ALA A 225 -6.10 -5.82 -3.42
C ALA A 225 -6.01 -4.53 -2.62
N HIS A 226 -7.09 -3.75 -2.53
CA HIS A 226 -6.99 -2.40 -2.01
C HIS A 226 -8.21 -1.91 -1.24
N LYS A 227 -8.06 -0.77 -0.60
CA LYS A 227 -9.13 -0.01 0.02
C LYS A 227 -9.00 1.45 -0.32
N THR A 228 -10.14 2.06 -0.65
CA THR A 228 -10.26 3.49 -0.93
C THR A 228 -10.95 4.25 0.21
N GLY A 229 -10.77 5.56 0.23
CA GLY A 229 -11.43 6.45 1.17
C GLY A 229 -11.68 7.83 0.56
N SER A 230 -12.92 8.36 0.68
CA SER A 230 -13.30 9.66 0.15
C SER A 230 -14.11 10.46 1.16
N LEU A 231 -13.78 11.74 1.28
CA LEU A 231 -14.55 12.82 1.92
C LEU A 231 -14.31 14.09 1.11
N VAL A 232 -15.03 15.15 1.41
CA VAL A 232 -14.82 16.45 0.76
C VAL A 232 -13.35 16.87 0.95
N GLY A 233 -12.64 17.06 -0.15
CA GLY A 233 -11.22 17.45 -0.15
C GLY A 233 -10.23 16.32 0.17
N ILE A 234 -10.70 15.10 0.33
CA ILE A 234 -9.89 13.93 0.71
C ILE A 234 -10.20 12.77 -0.23
N ARG A 235 -9.15 12.22 -0.81
CA ARG A 235 -9.20 10.98 -1.58
C ARG A 235 -7.99 10.13 -1.19
N HIS A 236 -8.24 8.90 -0.79
CA HIS A 236 -7.23 7.94 -0.37
C HIS A 236 -7.35 6.66 -1.16
N ASP A 237 -6.22 6.02 -1.40
CA ASP A 237 -6.17 4.65 -1.89
C ASP A 237 -4.90 3.98 -1.40
N GLY A 238 -4.98 2.68 -1.11
CA GLY A 238 -3.82 1.91 -0.69
C GLY A 238 -4.09 0.43 -0.77
N GLY A 239 -3.10 -0.32 -1.27
CA GLY A 239 -3.25 -1.75 -1.51
C GLY A 239 -2.00 -2.43 -2.00
N ILE A 240 -2.16 -3.69 -2.38
CA ILE A 240 -1.11 -4.60 -2.84
C ILE A 240 -1.32 -4.85 -4.34
N VAL A 241 -0.34 -4.47 -5.15
CA VAL A 241 -0.31 -4.75 -6.59
C VAL A 241 0.39 -6.09 -6.82
N PHE A 242 -0.30 -7.01 -7.52
CA PHE A 242 0.18 -8.35 -7.81
C PHE A 242 0.74 -8.42 -9.23
N ILE A 243 2.03 -8.21 -9.34
CA ILE A 243 2.88 -8.44 -10.51
C ILE A 243 4.06 -9.32 -10.08
N ASP A 244 5.02 -9.62 -10.94
CA ASP A 244 6.19 -10.41 -10.58
C ASP A 244 6.95 -9.77 -9.41
N ASN A 245 7.23 -8.47 -9.48
CA ASN A 245 7.74 -7.65 -8.38
C ASN A 245 6.59 -7.01 -7.59
N LYS A 246 5.88 -7.81 -6.78
CA LYS A 246 4.77 -7.34 -5.95
C LYS A 246 5.18 -6.17 -5.08
N TYR A 247 4.26 -5.22 -4.91
CA TYR A 247 4.51 -4.06 -4.05
C TYR A 247 3.24 -3.57 -3.36
N ILE A 248 3.41 -2.92 -2.24
CA ILE A 248 2.38 -2.11 -1.60
C ILE A 248 2.53 -0.67 -2.08
N ILE A 249 1.41 -0.04 -2.44
CA ILE A 249 1.35 1.37 -2.74
C ILE A 249 0.23 2.00 -1.93
N THR A 250 0.50 3.16 -1.33
CA THR A 250 -0.48 3.95 -0.59
C THR A 250 -0.32 5.42 -0.94
N VAL A 251 -1.41 6.07 -1.29
CA VAL A 251 -1.49 7.52 -1.50
C VAL A 251 -2.62 8.07 -0.65
N LEU A 252 -2.27 8.93 0.31
CA LEU A 252 -3.23 9.69 1.12
C LEU A 252 -3.21 11.14 0.67
N THR A 253 -4.38 11.78 0.58
CA THR A 253 -4.50 13.17 0.16
C THR A 253 -5.34 14.00 1.12
N LYS A 254 -5.19 15.30 1.08
CA LYS A 254 -6.03 16.29 1.77
C LYS A 254 -6.08 17.60 1.00
N ASP A 255 -7.09 18.40 1.27
CA ASP A 255 -7.24 19.78 0.77
C ASP A 255 -7.30 19.89 -0.76
N PHE A 256 -7.79 18.85 -1.44
CA PHE A 256 -8.10 18.91 -2.87
C PHE A 256 -9.46 19.56 -3.09
N ILE A 257 -9.54 20.52 -4.01
CA ILE A 257 -10.80 21.21 -4.34
C ILE A 257 -11.71 20.27 -5.15
N ASN A 258 -11.13 19.48 -6.05
CA ASN A 258 -11.80 18.54 -6.92
C ASN A 258 -11.29 17.12 -6.65
N GLU A 259 -12.20 16.17 -6.45
CA GLU A 259 -11.85 14.76 -6.25
C GLU A 259 -11.17 14.14 -7.50
N ASP A 260 -11.58 14.56 -8.70
CA ASP A 260 -10.96 14.09 -9.94
C ASP A 260 -9.49 14.44 -10.04
N ASP A 261 -9.08 15.62 -9.55
CA ASP A 261 -7.67 16.01 -9.55
C ASP A 261 -6.82 15.08 -8.66
N ALA A 262 -7.38 14.67 -7.51
CA ALA A 262 -6.73 13.70 -6.64
C ALA A 262 -6.67 12.30 -7.28
N ASN A 263 -7.74 11.87 -7.96
CA ASN A 263 -7.77 10.59 -8.69
C ASN A 263 -6.75 10.58 -9.84
N TYR A 264 -6.64 11.69 -10.61
CA TYR A 264 -5.62 11.83 -11.66
C TYR A 264 -4.20 11.78 -11.12
N LEU A 265 -3.95 12.48 -10.00
CA LEU A 265 -2.65 12.45 -9.34
C LEU A 265 -2.27 11.03 -8.91
N MET A 266 -3.21 10.30 -8.27
CA MET A 266 -2.98 8.92 -7.84
C MET A 266 -2.73 7.99 -9.04
N GLY A 267 -3.49 8.14 -10.12
CA GLY A 267 -3.28 7.39 -11.37
C GLY A 267 -1.90 7.64 -11.96
N ASN A 268 -1.44 8.89 -11.99
CA ASN A 268 -0.10 9.23 -12.49
C ASN A 268 1.00 8.65 -11.60
N ILE A 269 0.87 8.78 -10.27
CA ILE A 269 1.79 8.16 -9.30
C ILE A 269 1.84 6.65 -9.54
N SER A 270 0.67 6.01 -9.67
CA SER A 270 0.55 4.56 -9.89
C SER A 270 1.22 4.11 -11.18
N SER A 271 1.02 4.83 -12.29
CA SER A 271 1.66 4.50 -13.58
C SER A 271 3.18 4.56 -13.47
N ILE A 272 3.73 5.62 -12.86
CA ILE A 272 5.19 5.76 -12.68
C ILE A 272 5.74 4.63 -11.80
N VAL A 273 5.05 4.34 -10.68
CA VAL A 273 5.48 3.26 -9.78
C VAL A 273 5.41 1.91 -10.49
N TYR A 274 4.36 1.67 -11.29
CA TYR A 274 4.25 0.44 -12.06
C TYR A 274 5.40 0.28 -13.06
N GLU A 275 5.77 1.33 -13.81
CA GLU A 275 6.93 1.33 -14.69
C GLU A 275 8.22 1.02 -13.95
N ILE A 276 8.46 1.65 -12.79
CA ILE A 276 9.63 1.39 -11.96
C ILE A 276 9.67 -0.08 -11.53
N MET A 277 8.56 -0.63 -11.02
CA MET A 277 8.50 -2.00 -10.49
C MET A 277 8.57 -3.07 -11.57
N THR A 278 8.33 -2.74 -12.83
CA THR A 278 8.44 -3.65 -13.99
C THR A 278 9.76 -3.51 -14.74
N THR A 279 10.56 -2.49 -14.45
CA THR A 279 11.89 -2.28 -15.04
C THR A 279 12.96 -2.91 -14.17
N GLU A 280 13.90 -3.65 -14.76
CA GLU A 280 15.05 -4.17 -14.01
C GLU A 280 15.87 -2.99 -13.44
N PRO A 281 16.20 -3.00 -12.14
CA PRO A 281 17.04 -1.97 -11.55
C PRO A 281 18.41 -1.95 -12.23
N GLN A 282 18.86 -0.77 -12.68
CA GLN A 282 20.17 -0.63 -13.33
C GLN A 282 21.30 -0.97 -12.33
N PRO A 283 22.34 -1.69 -12.75
CA PRO A 283 23.53 -1.88 -11.92
C PRO A 283 24.16 -0.51 -11.64
N GLU A 284 24.61 -0.28 -10.41
CA GLU A 284 25.41 0.91 -10.10
C GLU A 284 26.61 0.98 -11.06
N THR A 285 26.70 2.04 -11.85
CA THR A 285 27.92 2.35 -12.58
C THR A 285 28.92 2.82 -11.51
N ASP A 286 29.94 2.00 -11.26
CA ASP A 286 31.05 2.33 -10.39
C ASP A 286 31.77 3.57 -10.97
N THR A 287 31.42 4.76 -10.46
CA THR A 287 32.06 6.03 -10.85
C THR A 287 33.37 6.26 -10.09
N SER A 288 34.11 5.19 -9.78
CA SER A 288 35.42 5.26 -9.14
C SER A 288 36.62 5.32 -10.13
N ASP A 289 36.36 5.63 -11.41
CA ASP A 289 37.45 6.04 -12.30
C ASP A 289 37.63 7.55 -12.21
N ASP A 290 38.40 7.99 -11.23
CA ASP A 290 39.06 9.30 -11.20
C ASP A 290 40.04 9.32 -12.39
N PRO A 291 39.89 10.15 -13.42
CA PRO A 291 40.91 10.28 -14.42
C PRO A 291 42.08 11.07 -13.81
N GLU A 292 43.19 10.36 -13.58
CA GLU A 292 44.50 10.99 -13.35
C GLU A 292 44.68 12.16 -14.33
N ALA A 293 44.89 13.35 -13.78
CA ALA A 293 45.20 14.56 -14.53
C ALA A 293 46.53 14.38 -15.24
N ASP A 294 46.52 14.09 -16.53
CA ASP A 294 47.71 14.24 -17.38
C ASP A 294 47.72 15.67 -17.92
N THR A 295 48.67 16.46 -17.39
CA THR A 295 49.02 17.80 -17.85
C THR A 295 49.99 17.71 -19.01
N SER A 296 49.56 17.96 -20.25
CA SER A 296 50.47 18.37 -21.32
C SER A 296 49.78 19.24 -22.35
N ASP A 297 50.30 20.45 -22.38
CA ASP A 297 50.30 21.54 -23.39
C ASP A 297 49.59 21.38 -24.73
N GLY A 298 48.89 22.51 -25.05
CA GLY A 298 48.15 22.93 -26.21
C GLY A 298 48.72 22.70 -27.62
N PRO A 299 48.18 23.28 -28.69
CA PRO A 299 47.73 24.66 -28.85
C PRO A 299 46.36 24.88 -29.55
N LYS A 300 45.90 26.15 -29.46
CA LYS A 300 44.77 26.81 -30.14
C LYS A 300 44.78 26.68 -31.65
N ILE A 301 43.57 26.64 -32.27
CA ILE A 301 43.14 27.30 -33.52
C ILE A 301 41.61 27.24 -33.59
N ASP A 302 41.03 28.22 -33.73
CA ASP A 302 40.24 29.30 -34.24
C ASP A 302 39.08 28.88 -35.21
N THR A 303 37.95 29.51 -34.92
CA THR A 303 36.89 30.05 -35.77
C THR A 303 35.94 29.18 -36.63
N SER A 304 34.69 29.45 -36.34
CA SER A 304 33.58 29.94 -37.21
C SER A 304 32.66 28.93 -37.86
N ASP A 305 31.38 29.35 -37.74
CA ASP A 305 30.25 29.38 -38.65
C ASP A 305 29.22 28.24 -38.62
N GLU A 306 28.12 28.66 -38.09
CA GLU A 306 26.75 28.85 -38.63
C GLU A 306 25.96 27.65 -39.21
N ALA A 307 24.73 27.62 -38.72
CA ALA A 307 23.43 27.52 -39.36
C ALA A 307 22.85 26.15 -39.73
N GLY A 308 21.64 25.99 -39.26
CA GLY A 308 20.54 25.56 -40.13
C GLY A 308 19.78 24.29 -39.75
N ALA A 309 18.63 24.50 -39.15
CA ALA A 309 17.29 23.98 -39.46
C ALA A 309 17.05 22.48 -39.83
N ASP A 310 16.13 21.92 -39.16
CA ASP A 310 14.77 21.54 -39.58
C ASP A 310 14.36 20.07 -39.35
N THR A 311 13.24 19.96 -38.67
CA THR A 311 12.04 19.10 -38.74
C THR A 311 12.16 17.57 -38.74
N SER A 312 11.37 17.06 -37.78
CA SER A 312 10.39 15.95 -37.92
C SER A 312 10.87 14.59 -38.41
N ASP A 313 10.76 13.62 -37.51
CA ASP A 313 10.01 12.37 -37.79
C ASP A 313 9.88 11.51 -36.51
N ARG A 314 8.62 11.25 -36.11
CA ARG A 314 8.25 10.23 -35.14
C ARG A 314 7.95 8.92 -35.87
N PRO A 315 8.48 7.77 -35.50
CA PRO A 315 7.94 6.50 -35.93
C PRO A 315 6.78 6.04 -35.04
N LYS A 316 5.70 5.63 -35.65
CA LYS A 316 4.56 4.91 -35.09
C LYS A 316 5.00 3.49 -34.69
N ILE A 317 4.63 3.07 -33.51
CA ILE A 317 4.81 1.68 -33.04
C ILE A 317 3.54 0.91 -33.41
N ASP A 318 3.74 -0.16 -34.15
CA ASP A 318 2.74 -1.16 -34.53
C ASP A 318 2.66 -2.22 -33.45
N THR A 319 1.42 -2.53 -33.01
CA THR A 319 1.13 -3.55 -32.00
C THR A 319 0.59 -4.79 -32.66
N SER A 320 1.42 -5.81 -32.85
CA SER A 320 0.95 -7.18 -33.03
C SER A 320 2.03 -8.20 -32.68
N ASP A 321 1.61 -9.19 -31.87
CA ASP A 321 2.20 -10.50 -31.64
C ASP A 321 3.36 -10.67 -30.65
N VAL A 322 3.02 -11.14 -29.43
CA VAL A 322 3.90 -11.99 -28.61
C VAL A 322 3.09 -13.12 -27.96
N PRO A 323 3.51 -14.39 -28.11
CA PRO A 323 2.78 -15.54 -27.57
C PRO A 323 3.14 -15.85 -26.12
N ILE A 324 2.10 -16.30 -25.39
CA ILE A 324 2.14 -16.80 -24.02
C ILE A 324 2.75 -18.21 -23.96
N THR A 325 3.82 -18.41 -23.23
CA THR A 325 4.15 -19.74 -22.68
C THR A 325 4.65 -19.61 -21.24
N GLY A 326 3.83 -20.09 -20.30
CA GLY A 326 4.19 -20.18 -18.90
C GLY A 326 5.06 -21.39 -18.59
N LYS A 327 5.88 -21.27 -17.54
CA LYS A 327 6.22 -22.37 -16.60
C LYS A 327 6.59 -21.78 -15.26
N SER A 328 5.82 -22.16 -14.25
CA SER A 328 6.06 -21.87 -12.83
C SER A 328 7.25 -22.66 -12.31
N ASN A 329 8.12 -22.04 -11.56
CA ASN A 329 9.00 -22.70 -10.61
C ASN A 329 8.84 -22.05 -9.24
N TYR A 330 8.15 -22.74 -8.34
CA TYR A 330 8.12 -22.44 -6.92
C TYR A 330 9.44 -22.88 -6.29
N SER A 331 10.20 -21.96 -5.70
CA SER A 331 11.06 -22.20 -4.53
C SER A 331 11.76 -20.91 -4.12
N LYS A 332 11.41 -20.36 -2.95
CA LYS A 332 12.34 -19.95 -1.89
C LYS A 332 11.58 -19.07 -0.89
N TYR A 333 11.38 -19.63 0.28
CA TYR A 333 10.87 -18.88 1.43
C TYR A 333 11.87 -17.76 1.80
N SER A 334 11.38 -16.51 1.92
CA SER A 334 12.19 -15.34 2.29
C SER A 334 12.70 -15.48 3.73
N MET A 335 14.01 -15.28 3.94
CA MET A 335 14.66 -15.27 5.26
C MET A 335 14.10 -14.21 6.25
N ILE A 336 13.34 -13.23 5.75
CA ILE A 336 12.77 -12.15 6.56
C ILE A 336 11.72 -12.69 7.54
N SER A 337 10.97 -13.72 7.17
CA SER A 337 10.00 -14.38 8.07
C SER A 337 10.66 -15.03 9.30
N ILE A 338 11.92 -15.41 9.21
CA ILE A 338 12.66 -16.04 10.32
C ILE A 338 13.15 -14.98 11.31
N ILE A 339 13.46 -13.77 10.85
CA ILE A 339 13.98 -12.67 11.69
C ILE A 339 12.86 -12.08 12.54
N LEU A 340 11.64 -11.95 11.99
CA LEU A 340 10.47 -11.49 12.73
C LEU A 340 10.00 -12.48 13.80
N PHE A 341 10.21 -13.78 13.60
CA PHE A 341 9.84 -14.81 14.59
C PHE A 341 10.78 -14.84 15.81
N LEU A 342 12.02 -14.43 15.64
CA LEU A 342 13.02 -14.39 16.72
C LEU A 342 12.96 -13.12 17.58
N SER A 343 12.38 -12.02 17.09
CA SER A 343 12.20 -10.78 17.86
C SER A 343 10.98 -10.84 18.80
N LEU A 344 10.12 -11.86 18.69
CA LEU A 344 8.97 -12.10 19.58
C LEU A 344 9.27 -13.07 20.73
N LEU A 345 10.50 -13.60 20.81
CA LEU A 345 10.92 -14.56 21.85
C LEU A 345 11.97 -13.99 22.84
N ILE A 346 12.21 -12.69 22.78
CA ILE A 346 13.02 -11.92 23.74
C ILE A 346 12.18 -10.78 24.31
#